data_beccc32f4699446e036c9e65fde90fbf
#
_entry.id   beccc32f4699446e036c9e65fde90fbf
#
_cell.length_a   1.000
_cell.length_b   1.000
_cell.length_c   1.000
_cell.angle_alpha   90.00
_cell.angle_beta   90.00
_cell.angle_gamma   90.00
#
_symmetry.space_group_name_H-M   'P 1'
#
loop_
_entity.id
_entity.type
_entity.pdbx_description
1 polymer ?
#
loop_
_entity_poly.entity_id
_entity_poly.type
_entity_poly.pdbx_seq_one_letter_code
_entity_poly.pdbx_strand_id
1 'polypeptide(L)'
;MKKLLFILIFCINLLAEERVVTLSPSINEIVFALGMGNNVVANTKHCDFPEESKAVPKIGGYNDISLEKVLESKPTVVIGQDYDEKLNQNLNALGIKTLIYKTNTISSIKNTILDLGTYFKKEEKAKEFVANIDNALSSIGSIVENKKVLIVISPKKSLSNQIYVTGNFLYFEDIIKASGNQNAYFSTNPAQPVVNTEKIIAMNPDVIVLLTPFLDGKYEEQQEIINVWKQLPINASKENNIYTVDKLYAGIPSQRVEFFIKDFKKILENVRNK
;
A
#
# COMPACT_ATOMS: atom_id res chain seq x y z
N MET A 1 28.00 32.74 58.52
CA MET A 1 26.77 32.49 57.72
C MET A 1 27.21 31.98 56.35
N LYS A 2 27.20 30.67 56.12
CA LYS A 2 27.51 30.07 54.82
C LYS A 2 26.24 29.96 54.01
N LYS A 3 26.16 30.68 52.90
CA LYS A 3 25.07 30.60 51.92
C LYS A 3 25.27 29.31 51.09
N LEU A 4 24.43 28.31 51.30
CA LEU A 4 24.37 27.08 50.50
C LEU A 4 23.68 27.45 49.17
N LEU A 5 24.43 27.48 48.08
CA LEU A 5 23.90 27.71 46.74
C LEU A 5 23.37 26.35 46.23
N PHE A 6 22.04 26.18 46.18
CA PHE A 6 21.38 24.98 45.63
C PHE A 6 21.37 25.14 44.10
N ILE A 7 22.29 24.46 43.39
CA ILE A 7 22.28 24.36 41.93
C ILE A 7 21.24 23.31 41.55
N LEU A 8 20.08 23.76 41.11
CA LEU A 8 19.05 22.90 40.52
C LEU A 8 19.53 22.48 39.13
N ILE A 9 20.13 21.25 39.04
CA ILE A 9 20.48 20.65 37.74
C ILE A 9 19.17 20.23 37.07
N PHE A 10 18.68 21.04 36.15
CA PHE A 10 17.57 20.71 35.26
C PHE A 10 18.12 19.69 34.25
N CYS A 11 17.98 18.38 34.52
CA CYS A 11 18.22 17.34 33.54
C CYS A 11 17.22 17.50 32.39
N ILE A 12 17.58 18.30 31.38
CA ILE A 12 16.89 18.25 30.09
C ILE A 12 17.24 16.88 29.51
N ASN A 13 16.30 15.94 29.62
CA ASN A 13 16.35 14.74 28.81
C ASN A 13 16.28 15.19 27.35
N LEU A 14 17.45 15.40 26.71
CA LEU A 14 17.54 15.46 25.27
C LEU A 14 17.18 14.05 24.78
N LEU A 15 15.88 13.79 24.59
CA LEU A 15 15.46 12.66 23.79
C LEU A 15 16.07 12.87 22.41
N ALA A 16 17.07 12.06 22.09
CA ALA A 16 17.65 12.09 20.75
C ALA A 16 16.50 11.98 19.75
N GLU A 17 16.42 12.93 18.83
CA GLU A 17 15.38 12.95 17.82
C GLU A 17 15.45 11.67 16.99
N GLU A 18 14.32 10.99 16.83
CA GLU A 18 14.26 9.78 16.01
C GLU A 18 14.68 10.09 14.58
N ARG A 19 15.59 9.29 14.05
CA ARG A 19 16.08 9.36 12.66
C ARG A 19 15.63 8.10 11.94
N VAL A 20 14.55 8.24 11.19
CA VAL A 20 13.82 7.13 10.57
C VAL A 20 14.28 6.93 9.13
N VAL A 21 14.61 5.71 8.75
CA VAL A 21 14.75 5.29 7.36
C VAL A 21 13.56 4.40 7.01
N THR A 22 12.86 4.69 5.92
CA THR A 22 11.73 3.88 5.43
C THR A 22 12.12 3.15 4.14
N LEU A 23 11.90 1.82 4.11
CA LEU A 23 12.33 0.94 3.02
C LEU A 23 11.24 0.67 1.96
N SER A 24 10.05 1.26 2.11
CA SER A 24 8.96 1.08 1.14
C SER A 24 7.97 2.25 1.15
N PRO A 25 7.24 2.47 0.04
CA PRO A 25 6.18 3.49 -0.03
C PRO A 25 5.12 3.32 1.05
N SER A 26 4.67 2.09 1.33
CA SER A 26 3.63 1.81 2.33
C SER A 26 4.02 2.29 3.72
N ILE A 27 5.22 1.92 4.16
CA ILE A 27 5.76 2.32 5.47
C ILE A 27 6.00 3.84 5.49
N ASN A 28 6.57 4.39 4.43
CA ASN A 28 6.81 5.83 4.31
C ASN A 28 5.52 6.63 4.49
N GLU A 29 4.46 6.25 3.81
CA GLU A 29 3.16 6.90 3.91
C GLU A 29 2.57 6.84 5.32
N ILE A 30 2.65 5.69 5.98
CA ILE A 30 2.17 5.53 7.37
C ILE A 30 2.96 6.42 8.33
N VAL A 31 4.31 6.44 8.22
CA VAL A 31 5.18 7.27 9.06
C VAL A 31 4.87 8.75 8.87
N PHE A 32 4.76 9.23 7.63
CA PHE A 32 4.36 10.61 7.34
C PHE A 32 2.96 10.92 7.86
N ALA A 33 2.01 10.03 7.64
CA ALA A 33 0.63 10.20 8.12
C ALA A 33 0.54 10.29 9.65
N LEU A 34 1.37 9.56 10.38
CA LEU A 34 1.46 9.65 11.84
C LEU A 34 2.09 10.97 12.32
N GLY A 35 2.60 11.82 11.40
CA GLY A 35 3.21 13.12 11.72
C GLY A 35 4.71 13.03 11.99
N MET A 36 5.37 11.93 11.59
CA MET A 36 6.80 11.70 11.77
C MET A 36 7.61 11.98 10.48
N GLY A 37 7.04 12.69 9.52
CA GLY A 37 7.70 12.97 8.23
C GLY A 37 9.01 13.73 8.38
N ASN A 38 9.10 14.70 9.28
CA ASN A 38 10.33 15.44 9.57
C ASN A 38 11.46 14.57 10.13
N ASN A 39 11.13 13.41 10.69
CA ASN A 39 12.07 12.47 11.23
C ASN A 39 12.60 11.49 10.17
N VAL A 40 12.01 11.45 8.97
CA VAL A 40 12.44 10.58 7.89
C VAL A 40 13.69 11.17 7.24
N VAL A 41 14.82 10.54 7.50
CA VAL A 41 16.16 11.01 7.03
C VAL A 41 16.56 10.39 5.70
N ALA A 42 15.99 9.24 5.33
CA ALA A 42 16.14 8.63 4.01
C ALA A 42 14.96 7.69 3.69
N ASN A 43 14.66 7.55 2.40
CA ASN A 43 13.62 6.65 1.92
C ASN A 43 13.96 6.08 0.53
N THR A 44 13.08 5.24 -0.04
CA THR A 44 13.30 4.68 -1.37
C THR A 44 12.84 5.62 -2.49
N LYS A 45 13.37 5.43 -3.70
CA LYS A 45 13.04 6.24 -4.88
C LYS A 45 11.57 6.17 -5.33
N HIS A 46 10.78 5.24 -4.77
CA HIS A 46 9.35 5.10 -5.04
C HIS A 46 8.45 5.72 -3.96
N CYS A 47 9.04 6.40 -2.99
CA CYS A 47 8.31 7.13 -1.95
C CYS A 47 7.94 8.53 -2.47
N ASP A 48 6.83 8.60 -3.24
CA ASP A 48 6.38 9.82 -3.92
C ASP A 48 5.24 10.54 -3.18
N PHE A 49 4.73 9.96 -2.11
CA PHE A 49 3.66 10.54 -1.29
C PHE A 49 4.02 10.50 0.21
N PRO A 50 3.66 11.58 0.96
CA PRO A 50 3.19 12.88 0.48
C PRO A 50 4.26 13.62 -0.34
N GLU A 51 3.95 14.80 -0.88
CA GLU A 51 4.86 15.54 -1.79
C GLU A 51 6.22 15.82 -1.12
N GLU A 52 6.22 16.11 0.17
CA GLU A 52 7.43 16.36 0.98
C GLU A 52 8.36 15.13 1.01
N SER A 53 7.81 13.94 0.85
CA SER A 53 8.58 12.69 0.81
C SER A 53 9.55 12.63 -0.38
N LYS A 54 9.26 13.32 -1.48
CA LYS A 54 10.12 13.38 -2.67
C LYS A 54 11.45 14.06 -2.40
N ALA A 55 11.48 15.03 -1.49
CA ALA A 55 12.70 15.77 -1.11
C ALA A 55 13.62 14.97 -0.17
N VAL A 56 13.15 13.88 0.42
CA VAL A 56 13.94 13.04 1.32
C VAL A 56 15.03 12.30 0.52
N PRO A 57 16.28 12.21 1.02
CA PRO A 57 17.37 11.48 0.38
C PRO A 57 17.01 10.04 0.00
N LYS A 58 17.40 9.60 -1.20
CA LYS A 58 17.00 8.30 -1.76
C LYS A 58 18.11 7.26 -1.60
N ILE A 59 17.77 6.12 -0.99
CA ILE A 59 18.69 5.01 -0.69
C ILE A 59 18.65 3.87 -1.72
N GLY A 60 17.88 4.00 -2.81
CA GLY A 60 17.68 2.95 -3.82
C GLY A 60 16.21 2.61 -4.04
N GLY A 61 15.93 1.51 -4.73
CA GLY A 61 14.58 0.98 -4.98
C GLY A 61 14.33 -0.35 -4.27
N TYR A 62 13.35 -1.12 -4.75
CA TYR A 62 12.96 -2.39 -4.11
C TYR A 62 14.07 -3.45 -4.09
N ASN A 63 14.89 -3.54 -5.14
CA ASN A 63 15.91 -4.58 -5.30
C ASN A 63 17.33 -4.05 -5.24
N ASP A 64 17.52 -2.75 -5.04
CA ASP A 64 18.81 -2.06 -5.10
C ASP A 64 18.99 -1.06 -3.94
N ILE A 65 18.50 -1.41 -2.74
CA ILE A 65 18.72 -0.60 -1.53
C ILE A 65 20.21 -0.60 -1.19
N SER A 66 20.83 0.58 -1.14
CA SER A 66 22.22 0.76 -0.76
C SER A 66 22.36 0.77 0.76
N LEU A 67 22.98 -0.29 1.31
CA LEU A 67 23.31 -0.36 2.75
C LEU A 67 24.23 0.81 3.17
N GLU A 68 25.18 1.22 2.31
CA GLU A 68 26.08 2.35 2.55
C GLU A 68 25.28 3.64 2.78
N LYS A 69 24.32 3.97 1.90
CA LYS A 69 23.48 5.16 2.06
C LYS A 69 22.57 5.10 3.28
N VAL A 70 22.10 3.89 3.65
CA VAL A 70 21.37 3.70 4.91
C VAL A 70 22.27 4.07 6.09
N LEU A 71 23.50 3.58 6.12
CA LEU A 71 24.48 3.88 7.20
C LEU A 71 24.87 5.36 7.24
N GLU A 72 25.11 5.98 6.08
CA GLU A 72 25.42 7.42 5.96
C GLU A 72 24.30 8.30 6.53
N SER A 73 23.03 7.85 6.42
CA SER A 73 21.89 8.58 7.00
C SER A 73 21.83 8.53 8.52
N LYS A 74 22.68 7.73 9.18
CA LYS A 74 22.76 7.55 10.65
C LYS A 74 21.40 7.35 11.31
N PRO A 75 20.65 6.29 10.92
CA PRO A 75 19.31 6.06 11.46
C PRO A 75 19.36 5.62 12.92
N THR A 76 18.35 5.99 13.70
CA THR A 76 18.04 5.35 15.00
C THR A 76 17.17 4.13 14.81
N VAL A 77 16.38 4.10 13.72
CA VAL A 77 15.51 2.98 13.33
C VAL A 77 15.36 2.90 11.82
N VAL A 78 15.38 1.68 11.30
CA VAL A 78 15.02 1.36 9.91
C VAL A 78 13.70 0.60 9.91
N ILE A 79 12.72 1.08 9.13
CA ILE A 79 11.37 0.50 9.10
C ILE A 79 11.07 0.03 7.69
N GLY A 80 10.73 -1.24 7.54
CA GLY A 80 10.52 -1.87 6.24
C GLY A 80 9.45 -2.94 6.25
N GLN A 81 9.37 -3.61 5.11
CA GLN A 81 8.54 -4.80 4.89
C GLN A 81 9.45 -6.02 4.72
N ASP A 82 8.89 -7.22 4.85
CA ASP A 82 9.61 -8.50 4.86
C ASP A 82 10.07 -8.98 3.46
N TYR A 83 10.36 -8.05 2.54
CA TYR A 83 10.75 -8.39 1.17
C TYR A 83 12.24 -8.70 1.00
N ASP A 84 13.11 -8.15 1.86
CA ASP A 84 14.56 -8.31 1.77
C ASP A 84 15.14 -8.79 3.10
N GLU A 85 15.10 -10.11 3.28
CA GLU A 85 15.64 -10.77 4.48
C GLU A 85 17.14 -10.54 4.65
N LYS A 86 17.90 -10.53 3.54
CA LYS A 86 19.35 -10.32 3.57
C LYS A 86 19.71 -8.91 4.05
N LEU A 87 19.01 -7.89 3.57
CA LEU A 87 19.20 -6.52 4.05
C LEU A 87 18.89 -6.42 5.55
N ASN A 88 17.78 -7.02 5.99
CA ASN A 88 17.38 -7.02 7.39
C ASN A 88 18.42 -7.70 8.30
N GLN A 89 18.97 -8.84 7.87
CA GLN A 89 20.06 -9.53 8.58
C GLN A 89 21.32 -8.66 8.67
N ASN A 90 21.72 -8.00 7.58
CA ASN A 90 22.88 -7.10 7.56
C ASN A 90 22.71 -5.90 8.51
N LEU A 91 21.53 -5.27 8.50
CA LEU A 91 21.22 -4.15 9.41
C LEU A 91 21.30 -4.57 10.87
N ASN A 92 20.70 -5.72 11.21
CA ASN A 92 20.75 -6.29 12.56
C ASN A 92 22.17 -6.63 13.01
N ALA A 93 23.00 -7.21 12.12
CA ALA A 93 24.40 -7.51 12.39
C ALA A 93 25.23 -6.25 12.69
N LEU A 94 24.83 -5.10 12.15
CA LEU A 94 25.43 -3.79 12.40
C LEU A 94 24.85 -3.07 13.63
N GLY A 95 23.98 -3.74 14.39
CA GLY A 95 23.34 -3.18 15.58
C GLY A 95 22.29 -2.10 15.31
N ILE A 96 21.81 -1.97 14.07
CA ILE A 96 20.78 -1.02 13.72
C ILE A 96 19.42 -1.61 14.09
N LYS A 97 18.62 -0.85 14.84
CA LYS A 97 17.24 -1.24 15.16
C LYS A 97 16.40 -1.33 13.89
N THR A 98 15.77 -2.48 13.67
CA THR A 98 14.85 -2.68 12.54
C THR A 98 13.45 -2.99 13.02
N LEU A 99 12.44 -2.46 12.35
CA LEU A 99 11.03 -2.80 12.50
C LEU A 99 10.52 -3.29 11.16
N ILE A 100 10.17 -4.57 11.07
CA ILE A 100 9.79 -5.24 9.82
C ILE A 100 8.36 -5.71 9.89
N TYR A 101 7.55 -5.29 8.92
CA TYR A 101 6.11 -5.51 8.88
C TYR A 101 5.65 -6.28 7.65
N LYS A 102 4.48 -6.89 7.77
CA LYS A 102 3.69 -7.39 6.63
C LYS A 102 2.54 -6.44 6.37
N THR A 103 2.20 -6.22 5.10
CA THR A 103 1.08 -5.38 4.68
C THR A 103 0.26 -6.05 3.57
N ASN A 104 0.26 -7.37 3.55
CA ASN A 104 -0.39 -8.17 2.52
C ASN A 104 -1.88 -8.46 2.80
N THR A 105 -2.37 -8.16 3.99
CA THR A 105 -3.79 -8.26 4.37
C THR A 105 -4.27 -6.95 5.00
N ILE A 106 -5.57 -6.71 5.01
CA ILE A 106 -6.15 -5.55 5.73
C ILE A 106 -5.81 -5.60 7.22
N SER A 107 -5.85 -6.78 7.83
CA SER A 107 -5.48 -6.95 9.24
C SER A 107 -4.02 -6.59 9.47
N SER A 108 -3.10 -7.03 8.62
CA SER A 108 -1.67 -6.70 8.77
C SER A 108 -1.37 -5.21 8.52
N ILE A 109 -2.07 -4.56 7.59
CA ILE A 109 -1.99 -3.10 7.39
C ILE A 109 -2.42 -2.36 8.67
N LYS A 110 -3.57 -2.72 9.24
CA LYS A 110 -4.09 -2.12 10.48
C LYS A 110 -3.14 -2.31 11.64
N ASN A 111 -2.61 -3.52 11.82
CA ASN A 111 -1.63 -3.81 12.87
C ASN A 111 -0.35 -2.98 12.70
N THR A 112 0.16 -2.85 11.46
CA THR A 112 1.33 -2.00 11.18
C THR A 112 1.08 -0.54 11.57
N ILE A 113 -0.11 0.00 11.27
CA ILE A 113 -0.48 1.37 11.65
C ILE A 113 -0.52 1.53 13.18
N LEU A 114 -1.13 0.58 13.90
CA LEU A 114 -1.24 0.63 15.36
C LEU A 114 0.12 0.49 16.04
N ASP A 115 0.96 -0.45 15.59
CA ASP A 115 2.29 -0.69 16.16
C ASP A 115 3.20 0.52 15.94
N LEU A 116 3.20 1.12 14.74
CA LEU A 116 3.93 2.35 14.47
C LEU A 116 3.35 3.53 15.27
N GLY A 117 2.03 3.59 15.43
CA GLY A 117 1.38 4.55 16.31
C GLY A 117 1.88 4.46 17.75
N THR A 118 1.97 3.26 18.30
CA THR A 118 2.53 3.01 19.64
C THR A 118 4.00 3.36 19.70
N TYR A 119 4.80 2.91 18.72
CA TYR A 119 6.24 3.19 18.67
C TYR A 119 6.54 4.69 18.69
N PHE A 120 5.77 5.49 17.91
CA PHE A 120 5.95 6.94 17.81
C PHE A 120 5.11 7.74 18.82
N LYS A 121 4.38 7.11 19.73
CA LYS A 121 3.45 7.77 20.67
C LYS A 121 2.39 8.60 19.94
N LYS A 122 1.79 8.01 18.92
CA LYS A 122 0.73 8.59 18.06
C LYS A 122 -0.51 7.69 18.02
N GLU A 123 -0.83 7.03 19.13
CA GLU A 123 -1.84 5.97 19.23
C GLU A 123 -3.22 6.45 18.78
N GLU A 124 -3.61 7.67 19.17
CA GLU A 124 -4.94 8.22 18.82
C GLU A 124 -5.09 8.42 17.30
N LYS A 125 -4.03 8.93 16.65
CA LYS A 125 -4.02 9.08 15.19
C LYS A 125 -4.03 7.75 14.46
N ALA A 126 -3.30 6.77 14.99
CA ALA A 126 -3.29 5.42 14.45
C ALA A 126 -4.67 4.75 14.54
N LYS A 127 -5.37 4.91 15.68
CA LYS A 127 -6.74 4.41 15.87
C LYS A 127 -7.73 5.07 14.91
N GLU A 128 -7.59 6.37 14.66
CA GLU A 128 -8.41 7.10 13.68
C GLU A 128 -8.26 6.49 12.28
N PHE A 129 -7.04 6.24 11.81
CA PHE A 129 -6.81 5.60 10.51
C PHE A 129 -7.41 4.21 10.43
N VAL A 130 -7.27 3.41 11.49
CA VAL A 130 -7.86 2.07 11.54
C VAL A 130 -9.39 2.13 11.51
N ALA A 131 -9.99 3.05 12.26
CA ALA A 131 -11.44 3.26 12.24
C ALA A 131 -11.94 3.68 10.84
N ASN A 132 -11.20 4.52 10.12
CA ASN A 132 -11.55 4.93 8.77
C ASN A 132 -11.52 3.74 7.79
N ILE A 133 -10.53 2.85 7.90
CA ILE A 133 -10.46 1.61 7.12
C ILE A 133 -11.66 0.70 7.45
N ASP A 134 -11.98 0.50 8.73
CA ASP A 134 -13.09 -0.35 9.15
C ASP A 134 -14.45 0.20 8.68
N ASN A 135 -14.65 1.50 8.77
CA ASN A 135 -15.85 2.17 8.26
C ASN A 135 -15.98 2.01 6.73
N ALA A 136 -14.87 2.16 6.00
CA ALA A 136 -14.88 1.97 4.56
C ALA A 136 -15.22 0.52 4.20
N LEU A 137 -14.60 -0.48 4.85
CA LEU A 137 -14.91 -1.90 4.64
C LEU A 137 -16.37 -2.24 4.95
N SER A 138 -16.90 -1.74 6.06
CA SER A 138 -18.30 -1.97 6.44
C SER A 138 -19.28 -1.36 5.43
N SER A 139 -18.86 -0.35 4.67
CA SER A 139 -19.72 0.36 3.72
C SER A 139 -19.85 -0.32 2.36
N ILE A 140 -19.10 -1.38 2.07
CA ILE A 140 -19.09 -2.05 0.75
C ILE A 140 -19.89 -3.35 0.72
N GLY A 141 -20.32 -3.87 1.86
CA GLY A 141 -21.12 -5.09 1.94
C GLY A 141 -22.51 -4.91 1.30
N SER A 142 -23.03 -6.00 0.72
CA SER A 142 -24.42 -6.08 0.20
C SER A 142 -24.81 -5.05 -0.87
N ILE A 143 -23.84 -4.43 -1.55
CA ILE A 143 -24.15 -3.55 -2.70
C ILE A 143 -24.46 -4.39 -3.93
N VAL A 144 -23.57 -5.30 -4.27
CA VAL A 144 -23.74 -6.38 -5.24
C VAL A 144 -22.90 -7.57 -4.77
N GLU A 145 -23.43 -8.78 -4.88
CA GLU A 145 -22.81 -9.98 -4.32
C GLU A 145 -22.60 -11.07 -5.37
N ASN A 146 -21.77 -12.05 -5.03
CA ASN A 146 -21.50 -13.25 -5.83
C ASN A 146 -20.89 -12.98 -7.22
N LYS A 147 -20.27 -11.81 -7.41
CA LYS A 147 -19.54 -11.48 -8.63
C LYS A 147 -18.09 -11.94 -8.55
N LYS A 148 -17.55 -12.41 -9.67
CA LYS A 148 -16.11 -12.65 -9.85
C LYS A 148 -15.42 -11.36 -10.20
N VAL A 149 -14.59 -10.83 -9.30
CA VAL A 149 -13.86 -9.58 -9.48
C VAL A 149 -12.41 -9.88 -9.83
N LEU A 150 -11.91 -9.31 -10.93
CA LEU A 150 -10.51 -9.35 -11.31
C LEU A 150 -9.89 -7.96 -11.16
N ILE A 151 -8.86 -7.84 -10.32
CA ILE A 151 -8.07 -6.60 -10.22
C ILE A 151 -6.75 -6.80 -10.95
N VAL A 152 -6.45 -5.91 -11.89
CA VAL A 152 -5.27 -5.96 -12.77
C VAL A 152 -4.30 -4.86 -12.37
N ILE A 153 -3.04 -5.22 -12.17
CA ILE A 153 -1.97 -4.30 -11.77
C ILE A 153 -1.24 -3.81 -13.03
N SER A 154 -1.12 -2.49 -13.17
CA SER A 154 -0.39 -1.83 -14.28
C SER A 154 -0.79 -2.37 -15.67
N PRO A 155 -2.07 -2.33 -16.05
CA PRO A 155 -2.54 -2.81 -17.34
C PRO A 155 -1.88 -2.01 -18.48
N LYS A 156 -1.64 -2.70 -19.60
CA LYS A 156 -1.02 -2.10 -20.79
C LYS A 156 -2.07 -1.86 -21.88
N LYS A 157 -1.73 -1.03 -22.87
CA LYS A 157 -2.55 -0.76 -24.07
C LYS A 157 -2.66 -1.98 -25.03
N SER A 158 -2.03 -3.10 -24.69
CA SER A 158 -2.15 -4.37 -25.42
C SER A 158 -2.22 -5.51 -24.44
N LEU A 159 -3.07 -6.50 -24.73
CA LEU A 159 -3.11 -7.76 -23.98
C LEU A 159 -1.88 -8.60 -24.35
N SER A 160 -1.00 -8.78 -23.39
CA SER A 160 0.23 -9.56 -23.52
C SER A 160 0.10 -10.88 -22.75
N ASN A 161 1.10 -11.77 -22.91
CA ASN A 161 1.19 -12.99 -22.10
C ASN A 161 1.68 -12.75 -20.65
N GLN A 162 1.85 -11.48 -20.25
CA GLN A 162 2.31 -11.10 -18.92
C GLN A 162 1.39 -10.04 -18.34
N ILE A 163 0.23 -10.48 -17.88
CA ILE A 163 -0.77 -9.63 -17.22
C ILE A 163 -0.68 -9.89 -15.72
N TYR A 164 -0.28 -8.88 -14.97
CA TYR A 164 -0.19 -8.95 -13.51
C TYR A 164 -1.59 -8.75 -12.91
N VAL A 165 -2.03 -9.71 -12.11
CA VAL A 165 -3.31 -9.64 -11.42
C VAL A 165 -3.12 -9.73 -9.91
N THR A 166 -4.10 -9.28 -9.12
CA THR A 166 -4.08 -9.52 -7.69
C THR A 166 -4.52 -10.96 -7.42
N GLY A 167 -3.74 -11.66 -6.59
CA GLY A 167 -4.12 -12.98 -6.11
C GLY A 167 -4.75 -12.90 -4.71
N ASN A 168 -5.11 -14.06 -4.20
CA ASN A 168 -5.69 -14.24 -2.87
C ASN A 168 -4.71 -14.06 -1.70
N PHE A 169 -3.47 -13.66 -1.96
CA PHE A 169 -2.45 -13.37 -0.94
C PHE A 169 -2.18 -11.87 -0.76
N LEU A 170 -2.98 -11.00 -1.40
CA LEU A 170 -2.89 -9.56 -1.25
C LEU A 170 -4.16 -9.00 -0.58
N TYR A 171 -4.04 -7.88 0.09
CA TYR A 171 -5.13 -7.19 0.81
C TYR A 171 -6.38 -6.91 -0.03
N PHE A 172 -6.28 -6.94 -1.34
CA PHE A 172 -7.42 -6.86 -2.26
C PHE A 172 -8.42 -8.01 -2.08
N GLU A 173 -7.92 -9.20 -1.72
CA GLU A 173 -8.76 -10.36 -1.40
C GLU A 173 -9.71 -10.06 -0.23
N ASP A 174 -9.20 -9.42 0.83
CA ASP A 174 -10.00 -9.05 1.99
C ASP A 174 -11.09 -8.04 1.60
N ILE A 175 -10.77 -7.08 0.72
CA ILE A 175 -11.72 -6.07 0.24
C ILE A 175 -12.81 -6.72 -0.64
N ILE A 176 -12.41 -7.58 -1.56
CA ILE A 176 -13.36 -8.31 -2.43
C ILE A 176 -14.29 -9.17 -1.57
N LYS A 177 -13.77 -9.92 -0.60
CA LYS A 177 -14.59 -10.75 0.31
C LYS A 177 -15.50 -9.92 1.21
N ALA A 178 -15.02 -8.81 1.75
CA ALA A 178 -15.84 -7.91 2.58
C ALA A 178 -17.04 -7.34 1.81
N SER A 179 -16.96 -7.26 0.49
CA SER A 179 -18.06 -6.83 -0.38
C SER A 179 -19.07 -7.95 -0.73
N GLY A 180 -18.87 -9.18 -0.27
CA GLY A 180 -19.70 -10.34 -0.65
C GLY A 180 -19.37 -10.94 -2.02
N ASN A 181 -18.21 -10.57 -2.59
CA ASN A 181 -17.78 -11.02 -3.91
C ASN A 181 -16.58 -11.99 -3.82
N GLN A 182 -16.15 -12.51 -4.95
CA GLN A 182 -15.06 -13.49 -5.05
C GLN A 182 -13.94 -12.97 -5.95
N ASN A 183 -12.67 -13.21 -5.57
CA ASN A 183 -11.56 -12.98 -6.48
C ASN A 183 -11.64 -13.96 -7.66
N ALA A 184 -11.56 -13.45 -8.88
CA ALA A 184 -11.59 -14.29 -10.08
C ALA A 184 -10.33 -15.17 -10.20
N TYR A 185 -9.21 -14.77 -9.57
CA TYR A 185 -7.98 -15.55 -9.55
C TYR A 185 -7.72 -16.14 -8.16
N PHE A 186 -7.49 -17.45 -8.11
CA PHE A 186 -7.07 -18.17 -6.91
C PHE A 186 -5.83 -19.00 -7.20
N SER A 187 -4.91 -19.06 -6.25
CA SER A 187 -3.69 -19.88 -6.30
C SER A 187 -3.32 -20.36 -4.90
N THR A 188 -2.63 -21.47 -4.82
CA THR A 188 -1.93 -21.93 -3.60
C THR A 188 -0.51 -21.38 -3.49
N ASN A 189 0.01 -20.77 -4.56
CA ASN A 189 1.33 -20.14 -4.59
C ASN A 189 1.21 -18.65 -4.23
N PRO A 190 1.92 -18.17 -3.19
CA PRO A 190 1.87 -16.76 -2.77
C PRO A 190 2.61 -15.79 -3.69
N ALA A 191 3.33 -16.28 -4.72
CA ALA A 191 4.00 -15.42 -5.68
C ALA A 191 3.01 -14.51 -6.42
N GLN A 192 3.51 -13.34 -6.88
CA GLN A 192 2.73 -12.40 -7.69
C GLN A 192 2.18 -13.10 -8.93
N PRO A 193 0.85 -13.19 -9.10
CA PRO A 193 0.28 -13.87 -10.25
C PRO A 193 0.53 -13.12 -11.56
N VAL A 194 0.99 -13.88 -12.55
CA VAL A 194 1.12 -13.44 -13.95
C VAL A 194 0.30 -14.38 -14.81
N VAL A 195 -0.64 -13.85 -15.56
CA VAL A 195 -1.57 -14.61 -16.41
C VAL A 195 -1.48 -14.15 -17.86
N ASN A 196 -2.01 -14.97 -18.77
CA ASN A 196 -2.22 -14.63 -20.17
C ASN A 196 -3.71 -14.35 -20.44
N THR A 197 -4.02 -13.93 -21.65
CA THR A 197 -5.39 -13.62 -22.09
C THR A 197 -6.32 -14.83 -22.00
N GLU A 198 -5.85 -16.02 -22.39
CA GLU A 198 -6.63 -17.28 -22.35
C GLU A 198 -7.06 -17.60 -20.91
N LYS A 199 -6.16 -17.42 -19.93
CA LYS A 199 -6.48 -17.61 -18.53
C LYS A 199 -7.54 -16.65 -18.03
N ILE A 200 -7.50 -15.39 -18.49
CA ILE A 200 -8.54 -14.37 -18.15
C ILE A 200 -9.89 -14.78 -18.73
N ILE A 201 -9.93 -15.23 -19.98
CA ILE A 201 -11.13 -15.72 -20.64
C ILE A 201 -11.70 -16.94 -19.88
N ALA A 202 -10.84 -17.87 -19.47
CA ALA A 202 -11.26 -19.04 -18.70
C ALA A 202 -11.80 -18.69 -17.31
N MET A 203 -11.25 -17.68 -16.63
CA MET A 203 -11.78 -17.17 -15.35
C MET A 203 -13.14 -16.52 -15.52
N ASN A 204 -13.41 -15.91 -16.68
CA ASN A 204 -14.63 -15.20 -17.02
C ASN A 204 -15.10 -14.26 -15.90
N PRO A 205 -14.35 -13.20 -15.56
CA PRO A 205 -14.72 -12.26 -14.53
C PRO A 205 -16.00 -11.47 -14.89
N ASP A 206 -16.78 -11.12 -13.86
CA ASP A 206 -17.99 -10.30 -13.99
C ASP A 206 -17.66 -8.80 -13.86
N VAL A 207 -16.58 -8.47 -13.15
CA VAL A 207 -16.09 -7.11 -12.93
C VAL A 207 -14.58 -7.10 -13.09
N ILE A 208 -14.06 -6.11 -13.81
CA ILE A 208 -12.61 -5.85 -13.92
C ILE A 208 -12.30 -4.46 -13.37
N VAL A 209 -11.29 -4.40 -12.50
CA VAL A 209 -10.72 -3.16 -11.97
C VAL A 209 -9.27 -3.05 -12.44
N LEU A 210 -8.98 -2.04 -13.24
CA LEU A 210 -7.66 -1.77 -13.82
C LEU A 210 -6.96 -0.70 -12.98
N LEU A 211 -5.87 -1.05 -12.28
CA LEU A 211 -5.09 -0.10 -11.51
C LEU A 211 -4.13 0.64 -12.44
N THR A 212 -4.39 1.92 -12.68
CA THR A 212 -3.65 2.78 -13.63
C THR A 212 -3.04 4.01 -12.94
N PRO A 213 -2.25 3.86 -11.87
CA PRO A 213 -1.81 4.99 -11.04
C PRO A 213 -0.95 6.02 -11.79
N PHE A 214 -0.38 5.67 -12.94
CA PHE A 214 0.43 6.58 -13.76
C PHE A 214 -0.39 7.34 -14.82
N LEU A 215 -1.70 7.12 -14.86
CA LEU A 215 -2.64 7.73 -15.80
C LEU A 215 -3.62 8.69 -15.12
N ASP A 216 -3.27 9.21 -13.94
CA ASP A 216 -4.08 10.22 -13.26
C ASP A 216 -4.30 11.43 -14.16
N GLY A 217 -5.58 11.77 -14.41
CA GLY A 217 -5.99 12.85 -15.31
C GLY A 217 -5.82 12.56 -16.81
N LYS A 218 -5.32 11.39 -17.23
CA LYS A 218 -5.12 11.00 -18.64
C LYS A 218 -6.28 10.15 -19.15
N TYR A 219 -7.45 10.75 -19.25
CA TYR A 219 -8.70 10.06 -19.59
C TYR A 219 -8.61 9.26 -20.90
N GLU A 220 -8.06 9.84 -21.97
CA GLU A 220 -7.95 9.19 -23.29
C GLU A 220 -7.12 7.91 -23.21
N GLU A 221 -5.97 7.95 -22.52
CA GLU A 221 -5.11 6.77 -22.35
C GLU A 221 -5.79 5.68 -21.52
N GLN A 222 -6.58 6.05 -20.51
CA GLN A 222 -7.39 5.09 -19.73
C GLN A 222 -8.46 4.44 -20.62
N GLN A 223 -9.15 5.21 -21.49
CA GLN A 223 -10.14 4.67 -22.41
C GLN A 223 -9.53 3.72 -23.44
N GLU A 224 -8.34 4.00 -23.94
CA GLU A 224 -7.63 3.07 -24.83
C GLU A 224 -7.40 1.70 -24.15
N ILE A 225 -6.96 1.70 -22.89
CA ILE A 225 -6.79 0.47 -22.11
C ILE A 225 -8.14 -0.23 -21.92
N ILE A 226 -9.18 0.46 -21.47
CA ILE A 226 -10.52 -0.11 -21.29
C ILE A 226 -11.01 -0.76 -22.58
N ASN A 227 -10.83 -0.10 -23.74
CA ASN A 227 -11.28 -0.59 -25.03
C ASN A 227 -10.60 -1.91 -25.44
N VAL A 228 -9.33 -2.10 -25.08
CA VAL A 228 -8.64 -3.37 -25.31
C VAL A 228 -9.28 -4.50 -24.50
N TRP A 229 -9.63 -4.27 -23.24
CA TRP A 229 -10.28 -5.25 -22.39
C TRP A 229 -11.72 -5.55 -22.80
N LYS A 230 -12.44 -4.55 -23.35
CA LYS A 230 -13.81 -4.73 -23.88
C LYS A 230 -13.91 -5.69 -25.07
N GLN A 231 -12.81 -5.99 -25.73
CA GLN A 231 -12.78 -6.95 -26.84
C GLN A 231 -12.78 -8.41 -26.38
N LEU A 232 -12.54 -8.68 -25.10
CA LEU A 232 -12.52 -10.05 -24.58
C LEU A 232 -13.93 -10.63 -24.48
N PRO A 233 -14.12 -11.94 -24.81
CA PRO A 233 -15.42 -12.61 -24.72
C PRO A 233 -15.74 -13.05 -23.27
N ILE A 234 -15.79 -12.10 -22.34
CA ILE A 234 -16.02 -12.31 -20.90
C ILE A 234 -17.24 -11.53 -20.41
N ASN A 235 -17.78 -11.89 -19.27
CA ASN A 235 -18.97 -11.24 -18.68
C ASN A 235 -18.73 -9.74 -18.46
N ALA A 236 -17.59 -9.36 -17.88
CA ALA A 236 -17.26 -7.96 -17.62
C ALA A 236 -17.30 -7.08 -18.90
N SER A 237 -16.90 -7.63 -20.06
CA SER A 237 -16.96 -6.92 -21.35
C SER A 237 -18.39 -6.79 -21.86
N LYS A 238 -19.18 -7.87 -21.78
CA LYS A 238 -20.57 -7.89 -22.22
C LYS A 238 -21.45 -6.92 -21.42
N GLU A 239 -21.20 -6.81 -20.13
CA GLU A 239 -21.94 -5.96 -19.19
C GLU A 239 -21.31 -4.55 -19.03
N ASN A 240 -20.22 -4.24 -19.76
CA ASN A 240 -19.43 -3.01 -19.60
C ASN A 240 -18.92 -2.75 -18.16
N ASN A 241 -18.63 -3.81 -17.41
CA ASN A 241 -18.14 -3.75 -16.02
C ASN A 241 -16.61 -3.72 -15.96
N ILE A 242 -15.99 -2.82 -16.72
CA ILE A 242 -14.54 -2.59 -16.74
C ILE A 242 -14.28 -1.16 -16.30
N TYR A 243 -13.55 -1.01 -15.19
CA TYR A 243 -13.32 0.26 -14.51
C TYR A 243 -11.82 0.51 -14.31
N THR A 244 -11.42 1.77 -14.22
CA THR A 244 -10.05 2.16 -13.83
C THR A 244 -10.04 2.80 -12.45
N VAL A 245 -8.94 2.60 -11.72
CA VAL A 245 -8.57 3.39 -10.54
C VAL A 245 -7.19 3.97 -10.80
N ASP A 246 -7.11 5.28 -11.03
CA ASP A 246 -5.93 5.98 -11.53
C ASP A 246 -5.07 6.64 -10.44
N LYS A 247 -5.46 6.50 -9.18
CA LYS A 247 -4.76 7.13 -8.07
C LYS A 247 -3.63 6.26 -7.51
N LEU A 248 -2.53 6.88 -7.11
CA LEU A 248 -1.35 6.21 -6.56
C LEU A 248 -1.68 5.29 -5.37
N TYR A 249 -2.63 5.68 -4.51
CA TYR A 249 -3.01 4.87 -3.35
C TYR A 249 -3.58 3.50 -3.72
N ALA A 250 -4.05 3.30 -4.94
CA ALA A 250 -4.72 2.06 -5.33
C ALA A 250 -3.83 0.81 -5.18
N GLY A 251 -2.51 0.96 -5.37
CA GLY A 251 -1.55 -0.13 -5.26
C GLY A 251 -0.68 -0.09 -3.98
N ILE A 252 -0.93 0.83 -3.06
CA ILE A 252 -0.09 1.04 -1.87
C ILE A 252 -0.83 0.60 -0.60
N PRO A 253 -0.40 -0.48 0.10
CA PRO A 253 -1.01 -0.96 1.34
C PRO A 253 -0.60 -0.09 2.54
N SER A 254 -1.20 1.09 2.64
CA SER A 254 -1.00 2.08 3.70
C SER A 254 -2.34 2.46 4.34
N GLN A 255 -2.35 3.49 5.22
CA GLN A 255 -3.59 4.06 5.74
C GLN A 255 -4.53 4.57 4.64
N ARG A 256 -4.01 4.86 3.44
CA ARG A 256 -4.81 5.31 2.28
C ARG A 256 -5.58 4.20 1.58
N VAL A 257 -5.46 2.95 2.02
CA VAL A 257 -6.27 1.84 1.49
C VAL A 257 -7.78 2.13 1.62
N GLU A 258 -8.19 2.96 2.60
CA GLU A 258 -9.57 3.43 2.73
C GLU A 258 -10.09 4.12 1.46
N PHE A 259 -9.24 4.85 0.74
CA PHE A 259 -9.65 5.54 -0.49
C PHE A 259 -9.89 4.56 -1.63
N PHE A 260 -9.03 3.52 -1.76
CA PHE A 260 -9.28 2.45 -2.71
C PHE A 260 -10.60 1.71 -2.41
N ILE A 261 -10.91 1.44 -1.13
CA ILE A 261 -12.18 0.82 -0.73
C ILE A 261 -13.37 1.71 -1.11
N LYS A 262 -13.26 3.02 -0.94
CA LYS A 262 -14.29 4.00 -1.34
C LYS A 262 -14.48 4.03 -2.88
N ASP A 263 -13.41 3.94 -3.65
CA ASP A 263 -13.52 3.85 -5.11
C ASP A 263 -14.10 2.51 -5.55
N PHE A 264 -13.71 1.41 -4.91
CA PHE A 264 -14.30 0.11 -5.14
C PHE A 264 -15.80 0.09 -4.82
N LYS A 265 -16.23 0.78 -3.76
CA LYS A 265 -17.65 1.01 -3.45
C LYS A 265 -18.39 1.63 -4.64
N LYS A 266 -17.88 2.73 -5.21
CA LYS A 266 -18.48 3.39 -6.37
C LYS A 266 -18.56 2.44 -7.58
N ILE A 267 -17.54 1.61 -7.78
CA ILE A 267 -17.55 0.59 -8.84
C ILE A 267 -18.69 -0.39 -8.61
N LEU A 268 -18.87 -0.93 -7.39
CA LEU A 268 -19.96 -1.85 -7.06
C LEU A 268 -21.34 -1.19 -7.22
N GLU A 269 -21.49 0.07 -6.83
CA GLU A 269 -22.72 0.86 -7.05
C GLU A 269 -23.03 0.99 -8.55
N ASN A 270 -22.02 1.24 -9.39
CA ASN A 270 -22.19 1.28 -10.84
C ASN A 270 -22.57 -0.08 -11.44
N VAL A 271 -22.02 -1.18 -10.92
CA VAL A 271 -22.39 -2.56 -11.33
C VAL A 271 -23.84 -2.85 -10.97
N ARG A 272 -24.30 -2.44 -9.78
CA ARG A 272 -25.69 -2.64 -9.33
C ARG A 272 -26.71 -1.89 -10.17
N ASN A 273 -26.36 -0.70 -10.64
CA ASN A 273 -27.31 0.20 -11.33
C ASN A 273 -27.46 -0.10 -12.82
N LYS A 274 -26.83 -1.16 -13.33
CA LYS A 274 -26.98 -1.67 -14.70
C LYS A 274 -27.93 -2.84 -14.75
#